data_404269b4749216a2d2d77b62f04b31f3
#
_entry.id   404269b4749216a2d2d77b62f04b31f3
#
_cell.length_a   1.000
_cell.length_b   1.000
_cell.length_c   1.000
_cell.angle_alpha   90.00
_cell.angle_beta   90.00
_cell.angle_gamma   90.00
#
_symmetry.space_group_name_H-M   'P 1'
#
loop_
_entity.id
_entity.type
_entity.pdbx_description
1 polymer ?
#
loop_
_entity_poly.entity_id
_entity_poly.type
_entity_poly.pdbx_seq_one_letter_code
_entity_poly.pdbx_strand_id
1 'polypeptide(L)'
;GDEVHRVDRLVACGGLESDRLAELVGASAAPRIVPFRGEYMRVAAAKQELVRGMVYPVPDPRYPFLGVHFTRRVDGTLEVGPNAFLALSRRAYGRLSVSPRDAARTLVWPGFWRFAGEHWRTGVTELGGVLSTRAYMRAAQRYVPDIGAADVTRRGLGLRAQAIERDGSLVDDFVVEQDDRITSVRNAPSPAATS
;
A
#
# COMPACT_ATOMS: atom_id res chain seq x y z
N GLY A 1 0.58 -24.98 11.75
CA GLY A 1 -0.09 -26.20 12.23
C GLY A 1 -0.68 -26.93 11.06
N ASP A 2 -0.65 -28.24 11.12
CA ASP A 2 -1.07 -29.15 10.02
C ASP A 2 -2.50 -29.68 10.29
N GLU A 3 -3.35 -28.81 10.84
CA GLU A 3 -4.74 -29.16 11.10
C GLU A 3 -5.55 -29.07 9.80
N VAL A 4 -6.25 -30.14 9.45
CA VAL A 4 -7.09 -30.23 8.27
C VAL A 4 -8.55 -30.08 8.66
N HIS A 5 -9.19 -29.02 8.15
CA HIS A 5 -10.62 -28.80 8.34
C HIS A 5 -11.37 -29.19 7.05
N ARG A 6 -12.43 -29.99 7.20
CA ARG A 6 -13.37 -30.27 6.12
C ARG A 6 -14.51 -29.25 6.19
N VAL A 7 -14.73 -28.54 5.10
CA VAL A 7 -15.74 -27.48 5.02
C VAL A 7 -16.53 -27.61 3.72
N ASP A 8 -17.78 -27.20 3.73
CA ASP A 8 -18.62 -27.19 2.54
C ASP A 8 -18.32 -25.99 1.66
N ARG A 9 -17.95 -24.85 2.25
CA ARG A 9 -17.61 -23.61 1.56
C ARG A 9 -16.40 -22.93 2.21
N LEU A 10 -15.57 -22.31 1.38
CA LEU A 10 -14.41 -21.54 1.79
C LEU A 10 -14.53 -20.10 1.30
N VAL A 11 -14.29 -19.13 2.19
CA VAL A 11 -14.12 -17.71 1.83
C VAL A 11 -12.67 -17.32 2.08
N ALA A 12 -11.96 -16.98 1.00
CA ALA A 12 -10.55 -16.61 1.05
C ALA A 12 -10.39 -15.08 0.98
N CYS A 13 -9.99 -14.46 2.10
CA CYS A 13 -9.72 -13.03 2.24
C CYS A 13 -8.23 -12.80 2.54
N GLY A 14 -7.36 -13.19 1.63
CA GLY A 14 -5.91 -13.30 1.87
C GLY A 14 -5.13 -11.99 1.81
N GLY A 15 -5.72 -10.86 1.44
CA GLY A 15 -5.03 -9.57 1.34
C GLY A 15 -3.77 -9.67 0.48
N LEU A 16 -2.59 -9.47 1.09
CA LEU A 16 -1.29 -9.58 0.40
C LEU A 16 -1.01 -10.96 -0.23
N GLU A 17 -1.71 -11.99 0.18
CA GLU A 17 -1.55 -13.35 -0.34
C GLU A 17 -2.72 -13.80 -1.23
N SER A 18 -3.67 -12.92 -1.55
CA SER A 18 -4.91 -13.26 -2.24
C SER A 18 -4.68 -13.90 -3.62
N ASP A 19 -3.70 -13.43 -4.39
CA ASP A 19 -3.33 -14.00 -5.69
C ASP A 19 -2.77 -15.42 -5.55
N ARG A 20 -2.01 -15.70 -4.48
CA ARG A 20 -1.45 -17.03 -4.21
C ARG A 20 -2.51 -18.01 -3.77
N LEU A 21 -3.44 -17.55 -2.91
CA LEU A 21 -4.56 -18.41 -2.49
C LEU A 21 -5.45 -18.76 -3.66
N ALA A 22 -5.70 -17.81 -4.56
CA ALA A 22 -6.46 -18.08 -5.77
C ALA A 22 -5.76 -19.06 -6.71
N GLU A 23 -4.44 -18.94 -6.91
CA GLU A 23 -3.66 -19.92 -7.68
C GLU A 23 -3.75 -21.34 -7.07
N LEU A 24 -3.77 -21.47 -5.73
CA LEU A 24 -3.89 -22.78 -5.06
C LEU A 24 -5.21 -23.49 -5.37
N VAL A 25 -6.26 -22.76 -5.66
CA VAL A 25 -7.58 -23.30 -5.99
C VAL A 25 -7.85 -23.33 -7.50
N GLY A 26 -6.81 -23.09 -8.32
CA GLY A 26 -6.90 -23.17 -9.77
C GLY A 26 -7.48 -21.94 -10.46
N ALA A 27 -7.66 -20.84 -9.75
CA ALA A 27 -8.15 -19.59 -10.33
C ALA A 27 -7.08 -18.86 -11.16
N SER A 28 -7.49 -17.82 -11.89
CA SER A 28 -6.61 -17.02 -12.74
C SER A 28 -5.39 -16.46 -11.98
N ALA A 29 -4.25 -16.36 -12.67
CA ALA A 29 -3.07 -15.70 -12.14
C ALA A 29 -3.18 -14.16 -12.11
N ALA A 30 -4.16 -13.59 -12.80
CA ALA A 30 -4.45 -12.15 -12.82
C ALA A 30 -5.74 -11.85 -12.04
N PRO A 31 -5.83 -10.68 -11.39
CA PRO A 31 -4.76 -9.74 -11.14
C PRO A 31 -3.72 -10.29 -10.16
N ARG A 32 -2.48 -9.79 -10.24
CA ARG A 32 -1.41 -10.16 -9.31
C ARG A 32 -1.17 -9.07 -8.28
N ILE A 33 -0.96 -9.48 -7.03
CA ILE A 33 -0.64 -8.56 -5.95
C ILE A 33 0.83 -8.16 -6.02
N VAL A 34 1.07 -6.89 -6.20
CA VAL A 34 2.37 -6.24 -6.06
C VAL A 34 2.37 -5.49 -4.73
N PRO A 35 3.25 -5.83 -3.80
CA PRO A 35 3.26 -5.18 -2.50
C PRO A 35 3.94 -3.82 -2.60
N PHE A 36 3.28 -2.79 -2.05
CA PHE A 36 3.86 -1.48 -1.83
C PHE A 36 4.02 -1.23 -0.34
N ARG A 37 5.06 -0.49 0.01
CA ARG A 37 5.35 -0.11 1.38
C ARG A 37 5.18 1.39 1.54
N GLY A 38 4.53 1.80 2.62
CA GLY A 38 4.40 3.18 3.04
C GLY A 38 5.05 3.43 4.38
N GLU A 39 5.79 4.52 4.51
CA GLU A 39 6.36 4.97 5.78
C GLU A 39 5.53 6.11 6.35
N TYR A 40 5.24 6.01 7.65
CA TYR A 40 4.57 7.06 8.43
C TYR A 40 5.57 7.77 9.32
N MET A 41 5.39 9.06 9.47
CA MET A 41 6.16 9.89 10.38
C MET A 41 5.22 10.46 11.44
N ARG A 42 5.62 10.36 12.71
CA ARG A 42 4.88 10.96 13.82
C ARG A 42 5.31 12.39 14.00
N VAL A 43 4.35 13.28 14.13
CA VAL A 43 4.55 14.69 14.44
C VAL A 43 4.86 14.83 15.94
N ALA A 44 5.77 15.72 16.28
CA ALA A 44 6.15 16.04 17.65
C ALA A 44 4.93 16.51 18.47
N ALA A 45 4.89 16.12 19.75
CA ALA A 45 3.75 16.37 20.63
C ALA A 45 3.34 17.86 20.68
N ALA A 46 4.32 18.77 20.68
CA ALA A 46 4.07 20.21 20.72
C ALA A 46 3.31 20.76 19.50
N LYS A 47 3.26 20.00 18.38
CA LYS A 47 2.61 20.44 17.13
C LYS A 47 1.41 19.58 16.71
N GLN A 48 1.05 18.60 17.52
CA GLN A 48 -0.07 17.71 17.18
C GLN A 48 -1.42 18.42 17.11
N GLU A 49 -1.59 19.48 17.91
CA GLU A 49 -2.84 20.26 17.93
C GLU A 49 -3.03 21.21 16.73
N LEU A 50 -2.01 21.37 15.88
CA LEU A 50 -2.13 22.16 14.64
C LEU A 50 -3.10 21.51 13.65
N VAL A 51 -3.29 20.19 13.74
CA VAL A 51 -4.25 19.46 12.89
C VAL A 51 -5.21 18.68 13.77
N ARG A 52 -6.45 19.11 13.84
CA ARG A 52 -7.48 18.50 14.68
C ARG A 52 -8.25 17.34 14.03
N GLY A 53 -8.11 17.18 12.73
CA GLY A 53 -8.77 16.15 11.94
C GLY A 53 -7.80 15.45 11.01
N MET A 54 -8.26 15.20 9.79
CA MET A 54 -7.47 14.63 8.71
C MET A 54 -7.32 15.66 7.60
N VAL A 55 -6.13 15.75 6.99
CA VAL A 55 -5.86 16.62 5.86
C VAL A 55 -5.37 15.77 4.71
N TYR A 56 -6.16 15.68 3.66
CA TYR A 56 -5.86 14.91 2.46
C TYR A 56 -5.79 15.84 1.24
N PRO A 57 -4.85 15.62 0.32
CA PRO A 57 -4.92 16.24 -0.99
C PRO A 57 -6.16 15.76 -1.75
N VAL A 58 -6.66 16.57 -2.66
CA VAL A 58 -7.63 16.09 -3.65
C VAL A 58 -6.95 14.98 -4.47
N PRO A 59 -7.54 13.78 -4.55
CA PRO A 59 -6.98 12.70 -5.34
C PRO A 59 -6.82 13.12 -6.81
N ASP A 60 -5.63 12.90 -7.36
CA ASP A 60 -5.39 13.05 -8.79
C ASP A 60 -5.53 11.65 -9.42
N PRO A 61 -6.53 11.41 -10.29
CA PRO A 61 -6.77 10.09 -10.85
C PRO A 61 -5.62 9.54 -11.70
N ARG A 62 -4.68 10.42 -12.08
CA ARG A 62 -3.46 9.99 -12.80
C ARG A 62 -2.43 9.32 -11.91
N TYR A 63 -2.56 9.43 -10.59
CA TYR A 63 -1.61 8.87 -9.64
C TYR A 63 -2.27 7.79 -8.79
N PRO A 64 -1.63 6.61 -8.70
CA PRO A 64 -2.20 5.46 -8.00
C PRO A 64 -2.20 5.61 -6.47
N PHE A 65 -1.57 6.66 -5.95
CA PHE A 65 -1.44 6.88 -4.52
C PHE A 65 -1.90 8.26 -4.12
N LEU A 66 -2.61 8.33 -2.99
CA LEU A 66 -2.88 9.59 -2.32
C LEU A 66 -1.53 10.21 -1.92
N GLY A 67 -1.32 11.46 -2.30
CA GLY A 67 -0.15 12.22 -1.91
C GLY A 67 0.00 12.34 -0.39
N VAL A 68 0.93 13.17 0.03
CA VAL A 68 1.18 13.43 1.46
C VAL A 68 -0.10 13.87 2.17
N HIS A 69 -0.45 13.20 3.24
CA HIS A 69 -1.60 13.55 4.07
C HIS A 69 -1.29 13.48 5.57
N PHE A 70 -2.07 14.19 6.36
CA PHE A 70 -2.01 14.15 7.82
C PHE A 70 -3.20 13.39 8.36
N THR A 71 -2.93 12.48 9.29
CA THR A 71 -3.94 11.63 9.91
C THR A 71 -3.86 11.73 11.42
N ARG A 72 -4.93 12.17 12.05
CA ARG A 72 -5.08 12.07 13.49
C ARG A 72 -5.56 10.68 13.87
N ARG A 73 -4.79 10.01 14.69
CA ARG A 73 -5.10 8.68 15.19
C ARG A 73 -6.08 8.73 16.35
N VAL A 74 -6.72 7.60 16.66
CA VAL A 74 -7.64 7.46 17.79
C VAL A 74 -6.97 7.70 19.16
N ASP A 75 -5.67 7.48 19.26
CA ASP A 75 -4.86 7.76 20.45
C ASP A 75 -4.44 9.25 20.57
N GLY A 76 -4.95 10.10 19.68
CA GLY A 76 -4.63 11.53 19.62
C GLY A 76 -3.31 11.87 18.94
N THR A 77 -2.50 10.90 18.52
CA THR A 77 -1.26 11.18 17.81
C THR A 77 -1.52 11.65 16.38
N LEU A 78 -0.70 12.58 15.90
CA LEU A 78 -0.72 13.06 14.53
C LEU A 78 0.40 12.40 13.73
N GLU A 79 0.04 11.80 12.61
CA GLU A 79 0.98 11.22 11.67
C GLU A 79 0.89 11.89 10.31
N VAL A 80 2.02 11.94 9.60
CA VAL A 80 2.12 12.37 8.21
C VAL A 80 2.66 11.23 7.37
N GLY A 81 2.04 10.97 6.26
CA GLY A 81 2.34 9.83 5.38
C GLY A 81 1.09 9.24 4.78
N PRO A 82 1.22 8.03 4.23
CA PRO A 82 2.48 7.39 3.89
C PRO A 82 3.03 7.86 2.54
N ASN A 83 4.34 7.72 2.34
CA ASN A 83 4.90 7.60 1.00
C ASN A 83 4.59 6.19 0.45
N ALA A 84 4.83 5.97 -0.83
CA ALA A 84 4.57 4.66 -1.44
C ALA A 84 5.76 4.23 -2.30
N PHE A 85 6.34 3.08 -1.98
CA PHE A 85 7.39 2.48 -2.79
C PHE A 85 7.31 0.95 -2.80
N LEU A 86 7.91 0.35 -3.83
CA LEU A 86 7.88 -1.08 -4.01
C LEU A 86 8.46 -1.82 -2.79
N ALA A 87 7.72 -2.79 -2.26
CA ALA A 87 8.21 -3.71 -1.26
C ALA A 87 8.67 -5.01 -1.93
N LEU A 88 9.83 -5.51 -1.51
CA LEU A 88 10.38 -6.76 -2.02
C LEU A 88 10.07 -7.95 -1.11
N SER A 89 9.15 -7.76 -0.15
CA SER A 89 8.63 -8.80 0.73
C SER A 89 7.19 -8.49 1.10
N ARG A 90 6.35 -9.52 1.15
CA ARG A 90 4.94 -9.41 1.56
C ARG A 90 4.71 -9.52 3.07
N ARG A 91 5.71 -10.01 3.81
CA ARG A 91 5.56 -10.38 5.23
C ARG A 91 6.49 -9.63 6.17
N ALA A 92 7.51 -8.97 5.65
CA ALA A 92 8.51 -8.34 6.49
C ALA A 92 8.38 -6.81 6.46
N TYR A 93 8.21 -6.22 7.63
CA TYR A 93 8.03 -4.79 7.84
C TYR A 93 9.35 -4.01 7.99
N GLY A 94 10.50 -4.64 7.74
CA GLY A 94 11.80 -3.96 7.77
C GLY A 94 12.08 -3.18 6.48
N ARG A 95 12.80 -2.06 6.58
CA ARG A 95 13.13 -1.21 5.41
C ARG A 95 13.93 -1.94 4.33
N LEU A 96 14.78 -2.86 4.72
CA LEU A 96 15.66 -3.65 3.83
C LEU A 96 15.21 -5.10 3.69
N SER A 97 13.96 -5.38 4.08
CA SER A 97 13.43 -6.75 3.99
C SER A 97 13.22 -7.15 2.54
N VAL A 98 13.91 -8.19 2.14
CA VAL A 98 13.82 -8.80 0.79
C VAL A 98 13.47 -10.27 0.94
N SER A 99 12.44 -10.70 0.24
CA SER A 99 12.10 -12.09 0.00
C SER A 99 12.40 -12.39 -1.47
N PRO A 100 13.39 -13.23 -1.80
CA PRO A 100 13.71 -13.56 -3.19
C PRO A 100 12.48 -14.08 -3.96
N ARG A 101 11.65 -14.86 -3.29
CA ARG A 101 10.41 -15.41 -3.87
C ARG A 101 9.40 -14.30 -4.21
N ASP A 102 9.21 -13.33 -3.32
CA ASP A 102 8.26 -12.23 -3.55
C ASP A 102 8.77 -11.28 -4.61
N ALA A 103 10.06 -10.94 -4.55
CA ALA A 103 10.73 -10.13 -5.55
C ALA A 103 10.64 -10.77 -6.94
N ALA A 104 10.98 -12.04 -7.07
CA ALA A 104 10.89 -12.76 -8.34
C ALA A 104 9.46 -12.76 -8.90
N ARG A 105 8.44 -13.02 -8.05
CA ARG A 105 7.04 -13.00 -8.49
C ARG A 105 6.60 -11.62 -9.02
N THR A 106 7.08 -10.56 -8.40
CA THR A 106 6.81 -9.18 -8.87
C THR A 106 7.53 -8.90 -10.18
N LEU A 107 8.82 -9.21 -10.27
CA LEU A 107 9.67 -8.89 -11.42
C LEU A 107 9.36 -9.72 -12.68
N VAL A 108 8.84 -10.94 -12.54
CA VAL A 108 8.41 -11.75 -13.69
C VAL A 108 6.99 -11.39 -14.17
N TRP A 109 6.27 -10.51 -13.47
CA TRP A 109 4.93 -10.12 -13.87
C TRP A 109 4.97 -9.03 -14.96
N PRO A 110 4.45 -9.29 -16.17
CA PRO A 110 4.49 -8.29 -17.25
C PRO A 110 3.77 -6.98 -16.89
N GLY A 111 2.65 -7.08 -16.16
CA GLY A 111 1.90 -5.93 -15.71
C GLY A 111 2.70 -4.97 -14.82
N PHE A 112 3.61 -5.51 -13.99
CA PHE A 112 4.50 -4.66 -13.19
C PHE A 112 5.38 -3.75 -14.04
N TRP A 113 5.96 -4.26 -15.12
CA TRP A 113 6.84 -3.47 -15.97
C TRP A 113 6.10 -2.42 -16.80
N ARG A 114 4.86 -2.74 -17.23
CA ARG A 114 4.00 -1.77 -17.91
C ARG A 114 3.60 -0.65 -16.96
N PHE A 115 3.12 -1.00 -15.76
CA PHE A 115 2.85 -0.04 -14.69
C PHE A 115 4.06 0.82 -14.34
N ALA A 116 5.23 0.20 -14.13
CA ALA A 116 6.47 0.91 -13.81
C ALA A 116 6.91 1.85 -14.94
N GLY A 117 6.74 1.44 -16.19
CA GLY A 117 7.04 2.27 -17.37
C GLY A 117 6.13 3.48 -17.50
N GLU A 118 4.84 3.35 -17.15
CA GLU A 118 3.88 4.45 -17.19
C GLU A 118 4.10 5.43 -16.02
N HIS A 119 4.42 4.91 -14.83
CA HIS A 119 4.51 5.70 -13.60
C HIS A 119 5.94 5.96 -13.11
N TRP A 120 6.98 5.78 -13.94
CA TRP A 120 8.37 5.89 -13.52
C TRP A 120 8.73 7.24 -12.89
N ARG A 121 8.16 8.35 -13.41
CA ARG A 121 8.40 9.70 -12.88
C ARG A 121 7.89 9.85 -11.45
N THR A 122 6.70 9.32 -11.19
CA THR A 122 6.13 9.28 -9.84
C THR A 122 6.99 8.41 -8.93
N GLY A 123 7.43 7.25 -9.40
CA GLY A 123 8.34 6.37 -8.66
C GLY A 123 9.64 7.05 -8.24
N VAL A 124 10.25 7.84 -9.12
CA VAL A 124 11.47 8.62 -8.80
C VAL A 124 11.18 9.69 -7.75
N THR A 125 10.05 10.40 -7.86
CA THR A 125 9.65 11.43 -6.89
C THR A 125 9.40 10.82 -5.51
N GLU A 126 8.68 9.71 -5.44
CA GLU A 126 8.42 8.96 -4.21
C GLU A 126 9.73 8.44 -3.57
N LEU A 127 10.66 7.93 -4.39
CA LEU A 127 11.96 7.50 -3.92
C LEU A 127 12.75 8.66 -3.29
N GLY A 128 12.69 9.85 -3.88
CA GLY A 128 13.27 11.06 -3.30
C GLY A 128 12.70 11.39 -1.92
N GLY A 129 11.39 11.26 -1.74
CA GLY A 129 10.72 11.42 -0.45
C GLY A 129 11.12 10.36 0.59
N VAL A 130 11.34 9.11 0.16
CA VAL A 130 11.84 8.04 1.03
C VAL A 130 13.27 8.30 1.51
N LEU A 131 14.12 8.81 0.63
CA LEU A 131 15.52 9.08 0.93
C LEU A 131 15.71 10.37 1.76
N SER A 132 14.82 11.34 1.61
CA SER A 132 14.93 12.65 2.27
C SER A 132 13.65 13.07 2.99
N THR A 133 13.66 12.99 4.31
CA THR A 133 12.57 13.53 5.16
C THR A 133 12.31 15.02 4.86
N ARG A 134 13.36 15.81 4.56
CA ARG A 134 13.20 17.22 4.20
C ARG A 134 12.44 17.42 2.89
N ALA A 135 12.74 16.61 1.87
CA ALA A 135 12.02 16.67 0.60
C ALA A 135 10.56 16.30 0.76
N TYR A 136 10.28 15.24 1.52
CA TYR A 136 8.93 14.80 1.83
C TYR A 136 8.14 15.86 2.60
N MET A 137 8.72 16.41 3.65
CA MET A 137 8.06 17.43 4.47
C MET A 137 7.84 18.76 3.75
N ARG A 138 8.65 19.12 2.73
CA ARG A 138 8.35 20.26 1.86
C ARG A 138 7.02 20.10 1.12
N ALA A 139 6.68 18.88 0.69
CA ALA A 139 5.38 18.62 0.09
C ALA A 139 4.25 18.71 1.13
N ALA A 140 4.48 18.23 2.35
CA ALA A 140 3.52 18.30 3.46
C ALA A 140 3.26 19.74 3.91
N GLN A 141 4.27 20.61 3.88
CA GLN A 141 4.17 22.02 4.27
C GLN A 141 3.25 22.85 3.36
N ARG A 142 2.86 22.34 2.20
CA ARG A 142 1.81 22.98 1.39
C ARG A 142 0.45 22.98 2.10
N TYR A 143 0.21 22.02 2.98
CA TYR A 143 -1.03 21.84 3.73
C TYR A 143 -0.91 22.37 5.17
N VAL A 144 0.23 22.13 5.81
CA VAL A 144 0.50 22.55 7.18
C VAL A 144 1.91 23.16 7.24
N PRO A 145 2.07 24.46 6.95
CA PRO A 145 3.38 25.12 6.84
C PRO A 145 4.24 25.02 8.09
N ASP A 146 3.61 25.00 9.25
CA ASP A 146 4.28 25.03 10.55
C ASP A 146 4.89 23.69 10.99
N ILE A 147 4.66 22.59 10.23
CA ILE A 147 5.25 21.29 10.53
C ILE A 147 6.36 21.00 9.53
N GLY A 148 7.60 21.03 9.98
CA GLY A 148 8.79 20.79 9.17
C GLY A 148 9.46 19.45 9.44
N ALA A 149 10.60 19.22 8.78
CA ALA A 149 11.35 17.96 8.89
C ALA A 149 11.94 17.75 10.31
N ALA A 150 12.16 18.81 11.08
CA ALA A 150 12.63 18.72 12.46
C ALA A 150 11.54 18.28 13.44
N ASP A 151 10.27 18.42 13.03
CA ASP A 151 9.11 18.16 13.88
C ASP A 151 8.57 16.75 13.73
N VAL A 152 9.21 15.90 12.92
CA VAL A 152 8.73 14.55 12.65
C VAL A 152 9.78 13.50 12.94
N THR A 153 9.31 12.34 13.41
CA THR A 153 10.11 11.14 13.60
C THR A 153 9.52 9.98 12.81
N ARG A 154 10.36 9.19 12.14
CA ARG A 154 9.89 7.98 11.44
C ARG A 154 9.40 6.95 12.44
N ARG A 155 8.24 6.38 12.20
CA ARG A 155 7.58 5.53 13.20
C ARG A 155 7.14 4.18 12.68
N GLY A 156 6.39 4.12 11.62
CA GLY A 156 5.74 2.89 11.19
C GLY A 156 5.95 2.61 9.72
N LEU A 157 5.82 1.34 9.39
CA LEU A 157 5.76 0.84 8.03
C LEU A 157 4.44 0.09 7.86
N GLY A 158 3.73 0.40 6.79
CA GLY A 158 2.57 -0.35 6.34
C GLY A 158 2.85 -1.05 5.02
N LEU A 159 2.33 -2.26 4.83
CA LEU A 159 2.32 -2.92 3.54
C LEU A 159 0.93 -2.78 2.93
N ARG A 160 0.89 -2.43 1.66
CA ARG A 160 -0.32 -2.29 0.85
C ARG A 160 -0.31 -3.34 -0.24
N ALA A 161 -1.38 -4.12 -0.34
CA ALA A 161 -1.64 -5.02 -1.45
C ALA A 161 -2.18 -4.20 -2.62
N GLN A 162 -1.43 -4.09 -3.71
CA GLN A 162 -1.91 -3.45 -4.93
C GLN A 162 -2.09 -4.51 -6.00
N ALA A 163 -3.31 -4.72 -6.41
CA ALA A 163 -3.61 -5.62 -7.51
C ALA A 163 -3.29 -4.92 -8.84
N ILE A 164 -2.52 -5.58 -9.68
CA ILE A 164 -2.10 -5.10 -11.00
C ILE A 164 -2.46 -6.14 -12.06
N GLU A 165 -3.19 -5.71 -13.07
CA GLU A 165 -3.54 -6.52 -14.23
C GLU A 165 -2.34 -6.79 -15.12
N ARG A 166 -2.48 -7.72 -16.06
CA ARG A 166 -1.41 -8.09 -16.99
C ARG A 166 -1.01 -6.96 -17.93
N ASP A 167 -1.93 -6.07 -18.25
CA ASP A 167 -1.70 -4.88 -19.08
C ASP A 167 -1.06 -3.70 -18.33
N GLY A 168 -0.94 -3.80 -16.99
CA GLY A 168 -0.35 -2.77 -16.13
C GLY A 168 -1.37 -1.89 -15.44
N SER A 169 -2.65 -2.03 -15.75
CA SER A 169 -3.72 -1.28 -15.09
C SER A 169 -3.82 -1.67 -13.61
N LEU A 170 -4.12 -0.68 -12.78
CA LEU A 170 -4.41 -0.90 -11.36
C LEU A 170 -5.85 -1.32 -11.19
N VAL A 171 -6.06 -2.27 -10.30
CA VAL A 171 -7.40 -2.66 -9.89
C VAL A 171 -7.81 -1.76 -8.71
N ASP A 172 -8.79 -0.91 -8.94
CA ASP A 172 -9.26 0.12 -8.00
C ASP A 172 -10.61 -0.23 -7.35
N ASP A 173 -11.22 -1.36 -7.71
CA ASP A 173 -12.47 -1.84 -7.16
C ASP A 173 -12.32 -3.24 -6.55
N PHE A 174 -13.36 -3.69 -5.86
CA PHE A 174 -13.43 -5.06 -5.35
C PHE A 174 -13.40 -6.06 -6.50
N VAL A 175 -12.58 -7.08 -6.34
CA VAL A 175 -12.59 -8.26 -7.22
C VAL A 175 -12.92 -9.47 -6.37
N VAL A 176 -14.11 -10.01 -6.58
CA VAL A 176 -14.60 -11.21 -5.91
C VAL A 176 -14.87 -12.26 -6.96
N GLU A 177 -14.12 -13.34 -6.93
CA GLU A 177 -14.32 -14.51 -7.78
C GLU A 177 -15.03 -15.59 -6.96
N GLN A 178 -16.06 -16.18 -7.53
CA GLN A 178 -16.84 -17.22 -6.88
C GLN A 178 -16.96 -18.45 -7.77
N ASP A 179 -16.64 -19.59 -7.21
CA ASP A 179 -16.90 -20.91 -7.71
C ASP A 179 -17.91 -21.62 -6.80
N ASP A 180 -18.32 -22.85 -7.11
CA ASP A 180 -19.34 -23.61 -6.37
C ASP A 180 -19.08 -23.66 -4.85
N ARG A 181 -17.83 -23.77 -4.45
CA ARG A 181 -17.43 -23.94 -3.05
C ARG A 181 -16.49 -22.87 -2.51
N ILE A 182 -15.92 -22.05 -3.39
CA ILE A 182 -14.86 -21.11 -2.99
C ILE A 182 -15.24 -19.71 -3.42
N THR A 183 -15.20 -18.79 -2.50
CA THR A 183 -15.28 -17.35 -2.77
C THR A 183 -13.93 -16.71 -2.45
N SER A 184 -13.28 -16.12 -3.44
CA SER A 184 -11.97 -15.48 -3.31
C SER A 184 -12.08 -13.98 -3.45
N VAL A 185 -11.77 -13.24 -2.39
CA VAL A 185 -11.60 -11.78 -2.44
C VAL A 185 -10.19 -11.49 -2.94
N ARG A 186 -10.08 -11.17 -4.25
CA ARG A 186 -8.81 -10.95 -4.96
C ARG A 186 -8.25 -9.56 -4.73
N ASN A 187 -9.13 -8.59 -4.65
CA ASN A 187 -8.81 -7.21 -4.36
C ASN A 187 -9.87 -6.59 -3.46
N ALA A 188 -9.41 -5.82 -2.48
CA ALA A 188 -10.23 -4.98 -1.62
C ALA A 188 -9.48 -3.65 -1.44
N PRO A 189 -9.77 -2.65 -2.26
CA PRO A 189 -9.01 -1.41 -2.26
C PRO A 189 -9.24 -0.61 -0.98
N SER A 190 -8.19 0.03 -0.49
CA SER A 190 -8.29 1.04 0.57
C SER A 190 -8.52 2.42 -0.09
N PRO A 191 -9.44 3.26 0.40
CA PRO A 191 -10.21 3.14 1.65
C PRO A 191 -11.53 2.38 1.55
N ALA A 192 -11.93 1.85 0.40
CA ALA A 192 -13.23 1.19 0.22
C ALA A 192 -13.46 0.02 1.21
N ALA A 193 -12.40 -0.62 1.66
CA ALA A 193 -12.48 -1.67 2.68
C ALA A 193 -12.75 -1.15 4.11
N THR A 194 -12.79 0.17 4.29
CA THR A 194 -12.99 0.83 5.59
C THR A 194 -14.25 1.70 5.64
N SER A 195 -15.00 1.76 4.55
CA SER A 195 -16.28 2.51 4.46
C SER A 195 -17.48 1.62 4.74
#